data_af168d94a66a33bd864b12f4ad033786
#
_entry.id   af168d94a66a33bd864b12f4ad033786
#
_cell.length_a   1.000
_cell.length_b   1.000
_cell.length_c   1.000
_cell.angle_alpha   90.00
_cell.angle_beta   90.00
_cell.angle_gamma   90.00
#
_symmetry.space_group_name_H-M   'P 1'
#
loop_
_entity.id
_entity.type
_entity.pdbx_description
1 polymer ?
#
loop_
_entity_poly.entity_id
_entity_poly.type
_entity_poly.pdbx_seq_one_letter_code
_entity_poly.pdbx_strand_id
1 'polypeptide(L)'
;NSIMALQSSGNKTPKDLKGKKVGYPGIPWNEDALNTMLESDGLNGLEDIELVNVGWELGLSMISETVDAIIGAYFTHESILLKNEGHPVNVMRMEEWGVPDYYELVMVTSEDYLSENTNVVGRFTRAVRKGYTDAISDPQTGVDILKKYAPEIDEDIDRPGADLLQDLWKGKNGRFGTQEERRWVSFSNWMKARNIIDANLDPKAAFTDKFSSESGRWIK
;
A
#
# COMPACT_ATOMS: atom_id res chain seq x y z
N ASN A 1 3.19 0.41 1.21
CA ASN A 1 3.94 1.66 1.18
C ASN A 1 5.08 1.63 2.19
N SER A 2 6.17 2.40 1.94
CA SER A 2 7.36 2.37 2.80
C SER A 2 8.24 3.62 2.60
N ILE A 3 9.14 3.85 3.56
CA ILE A 3 10.36 4.62 3.33
C ILE A 3 11.40 3.67 2.76
N MET A 4 12.20 4.16 1.81
CA MET A 4 13.35 3.44 1.28
C MET A 4 14.59 4.33 1.31
N ALA A 5 15.74 3.73 1.63
CA ALA A 5 17.05 4.35 1.55
C ALA A 5 18.05 3.35 0.95
N LEU A 6 19.04 3.81 0.20
CA LEU A 6 20.07 2.93 -0.35
C LEU A 6 20.78 2.16 0.78
N GLN A 7 21.05 0.89 0.59
CA GLN A 7 21.80 0.11 1.60
C GLN A 7 23.20 0.68 1.84
N SER A 8 23.82 1.27 0.81
CA SER A 8 25.12 1.94 0.89
C SER A 8 25.12 3.17 1.81
N SER A 9 23.96 3.83 2.01
CA SER A 9 23.83 5.00 2.91
C SER A 9 23.91 4.62 4.40
N GLY A 10 23.61 3.37 4.73
CA GLY A 10 23.53 2.88 6.11
C GLY A 10 22.25 3.26 6.86
N ASN A 11 21.34 4.06 6.26
CA ASN A 11 20.05 4.43 6.86
C ASN A 11 19.12 3.21 6.91
N LYS A 12 18.71 2.77 8.11
CA LYS A 12 17.93 1.54 8.33
C LYS A 12 16.64 1.78 9.10
N THR A 13 16.55 2.90 9.82
CA THR A 13 15.41 3.28 10.63
C THR A 13 15.03 4.72 10.35
N PRO A 14 13.79 5.17 10.63
CA PRO A 14 13.40 6.56 10.48
C PRO A 14 14.33 7.54 11.22
N LYS A 15 14.86 7.15 12.36
CA LYS A 15 15.79 7.97 13.15
C LYS A 15 17.10 8.30 12.42
N ASP A 16 17.57 7.41 11.55
CA ASP A 16 18.79 7.63 10.78
C ASP A 16 18.63 8.76 9.74
N LEU A 17 17.38 9.21 9.50
CA LEU A 17 17.07 10.28 8.56
C LEU A 17 17.20 11.68 9.15
N LYS A 18 17.63 11.82 10.42
CA LYS A 18 17.83 13.14 11.02
C LYS A 18 18.80 14.00 10.21
N GLY A 19 18.34 15.20 9.83
CA GLY A 19 19.10 16.14 9.01
C GLY A 19 19.28 15.72 7.53
N LYS A 20 18.54 14.71 7.07
CA LYS A 20 18.58 14.17 5.71
C LYS A 20 17.50 14.76 4.84
N LYS A 21 17.68 14.64 3.51
CA LYS A 21 16.67 14.95 2.52
C LYS A 21 15.81 13.73 2.24
N VAL A 22 14.50 13.87 2.39
CA VAL A 22 13.53 12.81 2.10
C VAL A 22 12.63 13.22 0.97
N GLY A 23 12.67 12.47 -0.13
CA GLY A 23 11.85 12.68 -1.32
C GLY A 23 10.44 12.08 -1.14
N TYR A 24 9.41 12.79 -1.66
CA TYR A 24 8.04 12.31 -1.68
C TYR A 24 7.33 12.69 -3.00
N PRO A 25 6.23 12.00 -3.38
CA PRO A 25 5.58 12.21 -4.68
C PRO A 25 4.65 13.43 -4.76
N GLY A 26 4.63 14.30 -3.73
CA GLY A 26 3.72 15.44 -3.66
C GLY A 26 2.30 15.08 -3.22
N ILE A 27 2.08 13.90 -2.66
CA ILE A 27 0.80 13.45 -2.14
C ILE A 27 0.73 13.78 -0.64
N PRO A 28 -0.22 14.63 -0.18
CA PRO A 28 -0.21 15.16 1.19
C PRO A 28 -0.20 14.10 2.28
N TRP A 29 -0.94 12.99 2.14
CA TRP A 29 -0.98 11.97 3.19
C TRP A 29 0.39 11.28 3.42
N ASN A 30 1.30 11.29 2.44
CA ASN A 30 2.67 10.79 2.62
C ASN A 30 3.46 11.63 3.64
N GLU A 31 3.18 12.93 3.71
CA GLU A 31 3.80 13.83 4.70
C GLU A 31 3.37 13.43 6.12
N ASP A 32 2.08 13.19 6.33
CA ASP A 32 1.54 12.76 7.61
C ASP A 32 2.03 11.36 8.01
N ALA A 33 2.16 10.45 7.04
CA ALA A 33 2.72 9.13 7.26
C ALA A 33 4.20 9.22 7.66
N LEU A 34 5.00 9.99 6.92
CA LEU A 34 6.41 10.23 7.22
C LEU A 34 6.59 10.85 8.60
N ASN A 35 5.81 11.90 8.91
CA ASN A 35 5.83 12.53 10.23
C ASN A 35 5.61 11.51 11.35
N THR A 36 4.59 10.66 11.19
CA THR A 36 4.28 9.59 12.14
C THR A 36 5.44 8.62 12.34
N MET A 37 6.07 8.19 11.23
CA MET A 37 7.19 7.25 11.28
C MET A 37 8.41 7.86 11.98
N LEU A 38 8.72 9.12 11.69
CA LEU A 38 9.82 9.85 12.31
C LEU A 38 9.58 10.04 13.82
N GLU A 39 8.37 10.48 14.21
CA GLU A 39 7.99 10.63 15.62
C GLU A 39 8.04 9.31 16.39
N SER A 40 7.60 8.20 15.75
CA SER A 40 7.61 6.88 16.39
C SER A 40 9.02 6.37 16.74
N ASP A 41 10.04 6.84 16.01
CA ASP A 41 11.46 6.51 16.27
C ASP A 41 12.23 7.63 17.00
N GLY A 42 11.48 8.61 17.57
CA GLY A 42 11.99 9.60 18.52
C GLY A 42 12.54 10.89 17.93
N LEU A 43 12.18 11.20 16.69
CA LEU A 43 12.44 12.50 16.05
C LEU A 43 11.29 13.48 16.32
N ASN A 44 11.51 14.78 16.03
CA ASN A 44 10.47 15.81 16.05
C ASN A 44 9.67 15.87 14.74
N GLY A 45 9.42 14.71 14.12
CA GLY A 45 8.71 14.62 12.85
C GLY A 45 9.46 15.29 11.70
N LEU A 46 8.71 16.00 10.84
CA LEU A 46 9.25 16.65 9.65
C LEU A 46 10.24 17.79 9.96
N GLU A 47 10.25 18.31 11.20
CA GLU A 47 11.21 19.39 11.59
C GLU A 47 12.66 18.90 11.62
N ASP A 48 12.88 17.59 11.78
CA ASP A 48 14.21 16.99 11.85
C ASP A 48 14.77 16.58 10.47
N ILE A 49 14.05 16.83 9.36
CA ILE A 49 14.45 16.46 7.99
C ILE A 49 14.23 17.62 7.00
N GLU A 50 14.78 17.49 5.79
CA GLU A 50 14.41 18.32 4.64
C GLU A 50 13.48 17.52 3.71
N LEU A 51 12.21 17.90 3.63
CA LEU A 51 11.23 17.25 2.76
C LEU A 51 11.30 17.82 1.35
N VAL A 52 11.47 16.98 0.33
CA VAL A 52 11.64 17.37 -1.06
C VAL A 52 10.58 16.74 -1.95
N ASN A 53 9.78 17.55 -2.64
CA ASN A 53 8.86 17.03 -3.65
C ASN A 53 9.65 16.65 -4.91
N VAL A 54 9.71 15.35 -5.20
CA VAL A 54 10.41 14.78 -6.36
C VAL A 54 9.45 14.20 -7.41
N GLY A 55 8.16 14.38 -7.21
CA GLY A 55 7.14 13.79 -8.07
C GLY A 55 7.25 12.26 -8.08
N TRP A 56 7.04 11.67 -9.25
CA TRP A 56 7.06 10.21 -9.41
C TRP A 56 8.46 9.62 -9.67
N GLU A 57 9.49 10.48 -9.75
CA GLU A 57 10.88 10.07 -9.99
C GLU A 57 11.59 9.62 -8.68
N LEU A 58 10.86 8.89 -7.82
CA LEU A 58 11.32 8.51 -6.49
C LEU A 58 12.68 7.78 -6.52
N GLY A 59 12.78 6.69 -7.28
CA GLY A 59 14.01 5.90 -7.37
C GLY A 59 15.18 6.69 -7.95
N LEU A 60 14.94 7.40 -9.05
CA LEU A 60 15.97 8.17 -9.74
C LEU A 60 16.51 9.31 -8.85
N SER A 61 15.64 9.98 -8.08
CA SER A 61 16.05 11.06 -7.18
C SER A 61 16.99 10.57 -6.07
N MET A 62 16.82 9.33 -5.62
CA MET A 62 17.71 8.71 -4.63
C MET A 62 19.01 8.20 -5.25
N ILE A 63 18.97 7.59 -6.45
CA ILE A 63 20.17 7.13 -7.18
C ILE A 63 21.07 8.33 -7.55
N SER A 64 20.48 9.45 -7.96
CA SER A 64 21.22 10.69 -8.30
C SER A 64 21.66 11.51 -7.08
N GLU A 65 21.45 10.99 -5.87
CA GLU A 65 21.80 11.64 -4.60
C GLU A 65 21.11 13.03 -4.40
N THR A 66 19.99 13.27 -5.12
CA THR A 66 19.17 14.46 -4.90
C THR A 66 18.51 14.42 -3.54
N VAL A 67 18.14 13.20 -3.08
CA VAL A 67 17.59 12.90 -1.75
C VAL A 67 18.29 11.69 -1.15
N ASP A 68 18.32 11.59 0.19
CA ASP A 68 18.95 10.50 0.93
C ASP A 68 18.01 9.28 1.10
N ALA A 69 16.70 9.54 1.08
CA ALA A 69 15.65 8.52 1.21
C ALA A 69 14.39 8.99 0.49
N ILE A 70 13.45 8.08 0.27
CA ILE A 70 12.15 8.37 -0.34
C ILE A 70 11.03 7.76 0.49
N ILE A 71 9.83 8.38 0.46
CA ILE A 71 8.59 7.82 0.95
C ILE A 71 7.56 7.73 -0.18
N GLY A 72 6.64 6.78 -0.10
CA GLY A 72 5.61 6.55 -1.12
C GLY A 72 5.93 5.40 -2.07
N ALA A 73 7.08 4.78 -1.93
CA ALA A 73 7.51 3.64 -2.73
C ALA A 73 6.93 2.31 -2.21
N TYR A 74 6.60 1.40 -3.13
CA TYR A 74 6.10 0.08 -2.80
C TYR A 74 7.25 -0.92 -2.67
N PHE A 75 7.37 -1.57 -1.52
CA PHE A 75 8.41 -2.59 -1.32
C PHE A 75 8.23 -3.80 -2.24
N THR A 76 7.07 -3.98 -2.83
CA THR A 76 6.75 -5.04 -3.80
C THR A 76 7.06 -4.66 -5.26
N HIS A 77 7.53 -3.45 -5.52
CA HIS A 77 7.86 -2.95 -6.85
C HIS A 77 9.20 -2.19 -6.84
N GLU A 78 9.26 -0.99 -6.27
CA GLU A 78 10.47 -0.14 -6.31
C GLU A 78 11.68 -0.79 -5.64
N SER A 79 11.50 -1.57 -4.56
CA SER A 79 12.63 -2.25 -3.93
C SER A 79 13.26 -3.32 -4.81
N ILE A 80 12.44 -3.97 -5.64
CA ILE A 80 12.86 -4.99 -6.59
C ILE A 80 13.54 -4.31 -7.79
N LEU A 81 12.90 -3.30 -8.37
CA LEU A 81 13.44 -2.51 -9.47
C LEU A 81 14.84 -1.97 -9.13
N LEU A 82 14.96 -1.25 -8.02
CA LEU A 82 16.22 -0.66 -7.59
C LEU A 82 17.30 -1.72 -7.33
N LYS A 83 16.92 -2.86 -6.75
CA LYS A 83 17.86 -3.98 -6.55
C LYS A 83 18.33 -4.55 -7.89
N ASN A 84 17.45 -4.72 -8.87
CA ASN A 84 17.79 -5.25 -10.20
C ASN A 84 18.72 -4.28 -10.96
N GLU A 85 18.60 -2.98 -10.72
CA GLU A 85 19.46 -1.92 -11.27
C GLU A 85 20.79 -1.78 -10.49
N GLY A 86 21.04 -2.61 -9.49
CA GLY A 86 22.27 -2.59 -8.70
C GLY A 86 22.26 -1.61 -7.52
N HIS A 87 21.10 -1.08 -7.16
CA HIS A 87 20.88 -0.11 -6.08
C HIS A 87 20.00 -0.69 -4.95
N PRO A 88 20.45 -1.74 -4.22
CA PRO A 88 19.63 -2.36 -3.19
C PRO A 88 19.28 -1.37 -2.08
N VAL A 89 18.06 -1.46 -1.54
CA VAL A 89 17.52 -0.56 -0.53
C VAL A 89 17.22 -1.24 0.80
N ASN A 90 17.29 -0.48 1.88
CA ASN A 90 16.65 -0.77 3.14
C ASN A 90 15.20 -0.29 3.05
N VAL A 91 14.26 -1.13 3.46
CA VAL A 91 12.82 -0.85 3.45
C VAL A 91 12.33 -0.69 4.88
N MET A 92 11.65 0.42 5.16
CA MET A 92 11.01 0.72 6.43
C MET A 92 9.50 0.79 6.17
N ARG A 93 8.77 -0.26 6.53
CA ARG A 93 7.33 -0.35 6.27
C ARG A 93 6.55 0.55 7.23
N MET A 94 5.54 1.26 6.73
CA MET A 94 4.80 2.25 7.50
C MET A 94 4.16 1.67 8.75
N GLU A 95 3.61 0.48 8.69
CA GLU A 95 2.94 -0.20 9.81
C GLU A 95 3.88 -0.64 10.92
N GLU A 96 5.17 -0.72 10.67
CA GLU A 96 6.20 -1.01 11.67
C GLU A 96 6.61 0.22 12.47
N TRP A 97 6.24 1.41 11.99
CA TRP A 97 6.64 2.72 12.51
C TRP A 97 5.46 3.64 12.81
N GLY A 98 4.40 3.10 13.40
CA GLY A 98 3.32 3.88 14.01
C GLY A 98 2.17 4.28 13.09
N VAL A 99 2.27 4.10 11.78
CA VAL A 99 1.10 4.24 10.90
C VAL A 99 0.22 3.00 11.07
N PRO A 100 -1.07 3.14 11.37
CA PRO A 100 -1.94 1.98 11.51
C PRO A 100 -2.03 1.17 10.23
N ASP A 101 -2.05 -0.15 10.35
CA ASP A 101 -2.28 -1.05 9.22
C ASP A 101 -3.60 -0.71 8.50
N TYR A 102 -3.57 -0.65 7.17
CA TYR A 102 -4.68 -0.18 6.33
C TYR A 102 -4.79 -0.99 5.04
N TYR A 103 -5.91 -0.82 4.33
CA TYR A 103 -6.11 -1.41 3.00
C TYR A 103 -5.59 -0.43 1.95
N GLU A 104 -4.46 -0.74 1.33
CA GLU A 104 -3.79 0.11 0.34
C GLU A 104 -4.65 0.30 -0.91
N LEU A 105 -5.21 -0.79 -1.42
CA LEU A 105 -6.07 -0.79 -2.59
C LEU A 105 -7.40 -1.46 -2.26
N VAL A 106 -8.49 -0.77 -2.61
CA VAL A 106 -9.85 -1.26 -2.40
C VAL A 106 -10.69 -1.09 -3.66
N MET A 107 -11.66 -1.98 -3.86
CA MET A 107 -12.66 -1.80 -4.90
C MET A 107 -13.79 -0.92 -4.37
N VAL A 108 -14.15 0.10 -5.14
CA VAL A 108 -15.20 1.05 -4.79
C VAL A 108 -16.32 1.04 -5.83
N THR A 109 -17.53 1.34 -5.39
CA THR A 109 -18.70 1.61 -6.23
C THR A 109 -19.57 2.66 -5.57
N SER A 110 -20.42 3.37 -6.33
CA SER A 110 -21.38 4.28 -5.74
C SER A 110 -22.54 3.51 -5.08
N GLU A 111 -23.17 4.12 -4.09
CA GLU A 111 -24.35 3.56 -3.42
C GLU A 111 -25.51 3.35 -4.40
N ASP A 112 -25.73 4.30 -5.31
CA ASP A 112 -26.78 4.21 -6.34
C ASP A 112 -26.53 2.99 -7.24
N TYR A 113 -25.31 2.87 -7.78
CA TYR A 113 -24.97 1.71 -8.62
C TYR A 113 -25.11 0.40 -7.87
N LEU A 114 -24.67 0.36 -6.61
CA LEU A 114 -24.79 -0.81 -5.75
C LEU A 114 -26.24 -1.21 -5.53
N SER A 115 -27.14 -0.24 -5.28
CA SER A 115 -28.56 -0.49 -5.04
C SER A 115 -29.27 -1.04 -6.29
N GLU A 116 -28.97 -0.47 -7.46
CA GLU A 116 -29.58 -0.84 -8.73
C GLU A 116 -28.99 -2.12 -9.33
N ASN A 117 -27.68 -2.39 -9.06
CA ASN A 117 -26.90 -3.44 -9.72
C ASN A 117 -26.27 -4.43 -8.73
N THR A 118 -26.89 -4.67 -7.57
CA THR A 118 -26.38 -5.56 -6.51
C THR A 118 -25.90 -6.91 -7.04
N ASN A 119 -26.62 -7.49 -8.00
CA ASN A 119 -26.28 -8.78 -8.60
C ASN A 119 -25.00 -8.73 -9.45
N VAL A 120 -24.79 -7.61 -10.18
CA VAL A 120 -23.59 -7.39 -11.00
C VAL A 120 -22.37 -7.25 -10.07
N VAL A 121 -22.48 -6.42 -9.04
CA VAL A 121 -21.43 -6.22 -8.02
C VAL A 121 -21.06 -7.55 -7.36
N GLY A 122 -22.06 -8.34 -6.96
CA GLY A 122 -21.80 -9.64 -6.34
C GLY A 122 -21.13 -10.65 -7.29
N ARG A 123 -21.48 -10.65 -8.57
CA ARG A 123 -20.82 -11.51 -9.58
C ARG A 123 -19.39 -11.07 -9.84
N PHE A 124 -19.16 -9.78 -9.98
CA PHE A 124 -17.83 -9.20 -10.18
C PHE A 124 -16.91 -9.50 -8.99
N THR A 125 -17.34 -9.18 -7.77
CA THR A 125 -16.56 -9.42 -6.54
C THR A 125 -16.20 -10.90 -6.39
N ARG A 126 -17.13 -11.80 -6.71
CA ARG A 126 -16.86 -13.26 -6.68
C ARG A 126 -15.81 -13.67 -7.72
N ALA A 127 -15.87 -13.10 -8.93
CA ALA A 127 -14.88 -13.41 -9.97
C ALA A 127 -13.48 -12.91 -9.58
N VAL A 128 -13.38 -11.67 -9.07
CA VAL A 128 -12.14 -11.10 -8.58
C VAL A 128 -11.56 -11.94 -7.43
N ARG A 129 -12.40 -12.28 -6.45
CA ARG A 129 -11.96 -13.13 -5.32
C ARG A 129 -11.45 -14.48 -5.78
N LYS A 130 -12.11 -15.10 -6.77
CA LYS A 130 -11.62 -16.35 -7.35
C LYS A 130 -10.25 -16.18 -7.96
N GLY A 131 -10.03 -15.14 -8.78
CA GLY A 131 -8.73 -14.83 -9.38
C GLY A 131 -7.63 -14.64 -8.33
N TYR A 132 -7.90 -13.87 -7.28
CA TYR A 132 -6.93 -13.70 -6.18
C TYR A 132 -6.69 -14.99 -5.39
N THR A 133 -7.71 -15.83 -5.19
CA THR A 133 -7.53 -17.14 -4.54
C THR A 133 -6.62 -18.05 -5.37
N ASP A 134 -6.80 -18.06 -6.68
CA ASP A 134 -5.95 -18.81 -7.61
C ASP A 134 -4.51 -18.25 -7.58
N ALA A 135 -4.33 -16.91 -7.63
CA ALA A 135 -3.01 -16.25 -7.56
C ALA A 135 -2.31 -16.43 -6.19
N ILE A 136 -3.06 -16.50 -5.09
CA ILE A 136 -2.52 -16.82 -3.76
C ILE A 136 -1.98 -18.25 -3.72
N SER A 137 -2.62 -19.18 -4.42
CA SER A 137 -2.17 -20.58 -4.46
C SER A 137 -0.97 -20.80 -5.40
N ASP A 138 -0.90 -20.01 -6.48
CA ASP A 138 0.18 -20.06 -7.47
C ASP A 138 0.39 -18.66 -8.06
N PRO A 139 1.24 -17.81 -7.42
CA PRO A 139 1.51 -16.46 -7.88
C PRO A 139 2.13 -16.41 -9.27
N GLN A 140 2.96 -17.38 -9.61
CA GLN A 140 3.68 -17.40 -10.90
C GLN A 140 2.73 -17.67 -12.07
N THR A 141 1.81 -18.62 -11.93
CA THR A 141 0.72 -18.80 -12.90
C THR A 141 -0.18 -17.56 -12.98
N GLY A 142 -0.38 -16.85 -11.85
CA GLY A 142 -1.08 -15.56 -11.82
C GLY A 142 -0.41 -14.52 -12.72
N VAL A 143 0.91 -14.39 -12.66
CA VAL A 143 1.69 -13.48 -13.52
C VAL A 143 1.64 -13.94 -14.99
N ASP A 144 1.73 -15.25 -15.27
CA ASP A 144 1.60 -15.77 -16.63
C ASP A 144 0.24 -15.41 -17.27
N ILE A 145 -0.82 -15.42 -16.48
CA ILE A 145 -2.16 -15.01 -16.94
C ILE A 145 -2.20 -13.49 -17.12
N LEU A 146 -1.67 -12.72 -16.17
CA LEU A 146 -1.62 -11.26 -16.26
C LEU A 146 -0.91 -10.82 -17.54
N LYS A 147 0.23 -11.42 -17.88
CA LYS A 147 1.00 -11.11 -19.08
C LYS A 147 0.23 -11.29 -20.40
N LYS A 148 -0.75 -12.20 -20.43
CA LYS A 148 -1.60 -12.39 -21.63
C LYS A 148 -2.54 -11.20 -21.89
N TYR A 149 -2.91 -10.46 -20.84
CA TYR A 149 -3.83 -9.33 -20.90
C TYR A 149 -3.13 -7.98 -20.77
N ALA A 150 -1.94 -7.96 -20.19
CA ALA A 150 -1.06 -6.80 -20.00
C ALA A 150 0.37 -7.19 -20.42
N PRO A 151 0.66 -7.29 -21.72
CA PRO A 151 1.97 -7.77 -22.20
C PRO A 151 3.13 -6.82 -21.88
N GLU A 152 2.82 -5.60 -21.46
CA GLU A 152 3.78 -4.56 -21.03
C GLU A 152 4.36 -4.77 -19.62
N ILE A 153 3.88 -5.75 -18.85
CA ILE A 153 4.42 -6.01 -17.50
C ILE A 153 5.88 -6.44 -17.55
N ASP A 154 6.63 -6.06 -16.53
CA ASP A 154 8.01 -6.47 -16.32
C ASP A 154 8.07 -7.70 -15.41
N GLU A 155 8.29 -8.87 -15.99
CA GLU A 155 8.32 -10.13 -15.26
C GLU A 155 9.45 -10.19 -14.22
N ASP A 156 10.56 -9.48 -14.42
CA ASP A 156 11.67 -9.43 -13.46
C ASP A 156 11.29 -8.64 -12.20
N ILE A 157 10.23 -7.84 -12.26
CA ILE A 157 9.63 -7.13 -11.13
C ILE A 157 8.37 -7.83 -10.64
N ASP A 158 7.44 -8.15 -11.56
CA ASP A 158 6.10 -8.62 -11.19
C ASP A 158 6.11 -10.02 -10.59
N ARG A 159 7.03 -10.91 -11.00
CA ARG A 159 7.14 -12.25 -10.43
C ARG A 159 7.58 -12.24 -8.96
N PRO A 160 8.72 -11.63 -8.60
CA PRO A 160 9.08 -11.52 -7.18
C PRO A 160 8.11 -10.63 -6.40
N GLY A 161 7.50 -9.62 -7.03
CA GLY A 161 6.45 -8.81 -6.42
C GLY A 161 5.22 -9.63 -6.04
N ALA A 162 4.77 -10.52 -6.91
CA ALA A 162 3.65 -11.42 -6.64
C ALA A 162 3.93 -12.37 -5.47
N ASP A 163 5.16 -12.89 -5.36
CA ASP A 163 5.57 -13.73 -4.24
C ASP A 163 5.51 -12.96 -2.90
N LEU A 164 5.94 -11.69 -2.88
CA LEU A 164 5.85 -10.83 -1.71
C LEU A 164 4.39 -10.48 -1.36
N LEU A 165 3.53 -10.33 -2.36
CA LEU A 165 2.13 -9.99 -2.18
C LEU A 165 1.26 -11.17 -1.73
N GLN A 166 1.68 -12.40 -2.00
CA GLN A 166 0.93 -13.61 -1.72
C GLN A 166 0.38 -13.67 -0.29
N ASP A 167 1.22 -13.36 0.70
CA ASP A 167 0.81 -13.37 2.11
C ASP A 167 -0.04 -12.14 2.48
N LEU A 168 0.19 -11.00 1.85
CA LEU A 168 -0.59 -9.78 2.07
C LEU A 168 -2.00 -9.87 1.51
N TRP A 169 -2.21 -10.63 0.43
CA TRP A 169 -3.53 -10.90 -0.14
C TRP A 169 -4.38 -11.83 0.73
N LYS A 170 -3.74 -12.61 1.61
CA LYS A 170 -4.45 -13.45 2.59
C LYS A 170 -5.04 -12.56 3.67
N GLY A 171 -6.35 -12.36 3.63
CA GLY A 171 -7.05 -11.71 4.73
C GLY A 171 -7.07 -12.60 5.98
N LYS A 172 -7.69 -12.10 7.04
CA LYS A 172 -7.98 -12.89 8.23
C LYS A 172 -8.68 -14.19 7.82
N ASN A 173 -8.23 -15.32 8.33
CA ASN A 173 -8.70 -16.66 7.94
C ASN A 173 -8.28 -17.13 6.53
N GLY A 174 -7.21 -16.54 5.95
CA GLY A 174 -6.67 -16.96 4.66
C GLY A 174 -7.54 -16.63 3.44
N ARG A 175 -8.53 -15.72 3.57
CA ARG A 175 -9.47 -15.37 2.50
C ARG A 175 -9.21 -13.99 1.97
N PHE A 176 -9.04 -13.86 0.67
CA PHE A 176 -8.98 -12.56 0.00
C PHE A 176 -10.31 -11.81 0.08
N GLY A 177 -10.24 -10.49 0.24
CA GLY A 177 -11.38 -9.56 0.14
C GLY A 177 -12.26 -9.50 1.39
N THR A 178 -11.84 -10.10 2.52
CA THR A 178 -12.47 -9.84 3.81
C THR A 178 -11.93 -8.55 4.42
N GLN A 179 -12.81 -7.74 4.99
CA GLN A 179 -12.45 -6.47 5.58
C GLN A 179 -12.70 -6.49 7.10
N GLU A 180 -11.76 -5.95 7.87
CA GLU A 180 -11.85 -5.89 9.32
C GLU A 180 -12.24 -4.48 9.77
N GLU A 181 -13.37 -4.37 10.47
CA GLU A 181 -13.82 -3.09 11.04
C GLU A 181 -12.71 -2.40 11.84
N ARG A 182 -11.96 -3.15 12.64
CA ARG A 182 -10.87 -2.61 13.43
C ARG A 182 -9.83 -1.86 12.59
N ARG A 183 -9.47 -2.40 11.43
CA ARG A 183 -8.49 -1.78 10.51
C ARG A 183 -9.02 -0.45 9.96
N TRP A 184 -10.28 -0.43 9.51
CA TRP A 184 -10.95 0.80 9.09
C TRP A 184 -11.03 1.85 10.19
N VAL A 185 -11.44 1.45 11.39
CA VAL A 185 -11.56 2.37 12.55
C VAL A 185 -10.19 2.91 12.97
N SER A 186 -9.17 2.06 13.10
CA SER A 186 -7.83 2.51 13.49
C SER A 186 -7.25 3.52 12.51
N PHE A 187 -7.30 3.21 11.21
CA PHE A 187 -6.74 4.10 10.19
C PHE A 187 -7.55 5.40 10.07
N SER A 188 -8.88 5.33 10.10
CA SER A 188 -9.73 6.52 10.10
C SER A 188 -9.46 7.42 11.31
N ASN A 189 -9.28 6.86 12.50
CA ASN A 189 -8.96 7.65 13.69
C ASN A 189 -7.59 8.35 13.57
N TRP A 190 -6.60 7.66 12.99
CA TRP A 190 -5.29 8.23 12.69
C TRP A 190 -5.41 9.40 11.69
N MET A 191 -6.20 9.25 10.62
CA MET A 191 -6.48 10.31 9.64
C MET A 191 -7.24 11.49 10.23
N LYS A 192 -8.25 11.23 11.08
CA LYS A 192 -9.01 12.27 11.79
C LYS A 192 -8.13 13.11 12.70
N ALA A 193 -7.24 12.46 13.47
CA ALA A 193 -6.31 13.13 14.37
C ALA A 193 -5.35 14.07 13.64
N ARG A 194 -5.17 13.88 12.33
CA ARG A 194 -4.33 14.71 11.42
C ARG A 194 -5.11 15.62 10.51
N ASN A 195 -6.43 15.69 10.68
CA ASN A 195 -7.35 16.46 9.84
C ASN A 195 -7.31 16.09 8.34
N ILE A 196 -6.92 14.86 8.01
CA ILE A 196 -6.92 14.34 6.63
C ILE A 196 -8.36 14.08 6.18
N ILE A 197 -9.22 13.63 7.09
CA ILE A 197 -10.65 13.39 6.84
C ILE A 197 -11.50 14.07 7.92
N ASP A 198 -12.77 14.31 7.59
CA ASP A 198 -13.74 14.91 8.52
C ASP A 198 -13.87 14.07 9.81
N ALA A 199 -13.82 14.74 10.97
CA ALA A 199 -13.92 14.09 12.28
C ALA A 199 -15.25 13.34 12.48
N ASN A 200 -16.33 13.74 11.80
CA ASN A 200 -17.66 13.15 11.90
C ASN A 200 -17.87 11.96 10.95
N LEU A 201 -16.91 11.66 10.04
CA LEU A 201 -17.03 10.51 9.15
C LEU A 201 -17.14 9.21 9.95
N ASP A 202 -18.15 8.39 9.64
CA ASP A 202 -18.28 7.05 10.24
C ASP A 202 -17.47 6.03 9.43
N PRO A 203 -16.36 5.49 9.97
CA PRO A 203 -15.56 4.51 9.25
C PRO A 203 -16.31 3.19 8.99
N LYS A 204 -17.36 2.88 9.74
CA LYS A 204 -18.15 1.66 9.53
C LYS A 204 -19.08 1.78 8.31
N ALA A 205 -19.42 2.99 7.90
CA ALA A 205 -20.19 3.23 6.68
C ALA A 205 -19.32 3.17 5.41
N ALA A 206 -17.99 3.19 5.54
CA ALA A 206 -17.08 3.26 4.40
C ALA A 206 -16.88 1.91 3.68
N PHE A 207 -17.26 0.78 4.27
CA PHE A 207 -17.02 -0.54 3.69
C PHE A 207 -18.18 -1.50 3.92
N THR A 208 -18.17 -2.60 3.17
CA THR A 208 -19.11 -3.69 3.37
C THR A 208 -18.49 -5.05 3.04
N ASP A 209 -18.72 -6.05 3.89
CA ASP A 209 -18.37 -7.44 3.65
C ASP A 209 -19.54 -8.25 3.03
N LYS A 210 -20.64 -7.58 2.67
CA LYS A 210 -21.84 -8.25 2.11
C LYS A 210 -21.49 -9.19 0.94
N PHE A 211 -20.46 -8.85 0.16
CA PHE A 211 -20.06 -9.58 -1.05
C PHE A 211 -18.84 -10.50 -0.84
N SER A 212 -18.32 -10.61 0.39
CA SER A 212 -17.17 -11.44 0.72
C SER A 212 -17.52 -12.90 1.05
N SER A 213 -18.83 -13.24 1.23
CA SER A 213 -19.26 -14.60 1.54
C SER A 213 -19.26 -15.52 0.32
N GLU A 214 -19.02 -16.83 0.56
CA GLU A 214 -19.01 -17.86 -0.48
C GLU A 214 -20.41 -18.24 -0.98
N SER A 215 -21.45 -17.95 -0.19
CA SER A 215 -22.80 -18.49 -0.41
C SER A 215 -23.49 -17.96 -1.67
N GLY A 216 -22.97 -16.95 -2.32
CA GLY A 216 -23.48 -16.42 -3.61
C GLY A 216 -24.95 -15.97 -3.61
N ARG A 217 -25.60 -15.93 -2.47
CA ARG A 217 -27.00 -15.52 -2.34
C ARG A 217 -27.06 -14.01 -2.04
N TRP A 218 -26.85 -13.22 -3.09
CA TRP A 218 -26.97 -11.76 -3.02
C TRP A 218 -28.38 -11.26 -3.31
N ILE A 219 -29.33 -12.20 -3.54
CA ILE A 219 -30.68 -11.89 -3.94
C ILE A 219 -31.55 -11.77 -2.70
N LYS A 220 -31.83 -10.56 -2.31
CA LYS A 220 -33.18 -10.00 -2.13
C LYS A 220 -33.08 -8.51 -2.07
#